data_5282979023944abab4012dc200b62f2a
#
_entry.id   5282979023944abab4012dc200b62f2a
#
_cell.length_a   1.000
_cell.length_b   1.000
_cell.length_c   1.000
_cell.angle_alpha   90.00
_cell.angle_beta   90.00
_cell.angle_gamma   90.00
#
_symmetry.space_group_name_H-M   'P 1'
#
loop_
_entity.id
_entity.type
_entity.pdbx_description
1 polymer ?
#
loop_
_entity_poly.entity_id
_entity_poly.type
_entity_poly.pdbx_seq_one_letter_code
_entity_poly.pdbx_strand_id
1 'polypeptide(L)'
;MYLLITESPAKAKKIEGFLNENYKVRSSCGHIRDLEKKKTKQYGDPKGFGIDVENDFKPKYVNLSDKRDVIKNLKEASVDREIIFAADDDREGEAIAWHTATVLKANIEHQNRIVFREISQKAILESLKKPRQIDMNEVNSQQARRIIDRLIGFKL
;
A
#
# COMPACT_ATOMS: atom_id res chain seq x y z
N MET A 1 -11.43 -18.31 -1.68
CA MET A 1 -11.60 -17.28 -0.64
C MET A 1 -10.68 -16.10 -0.91
N TYR A 2 -11.14 -14.91 -0.57
CA TYR A 2 -10.46 -13.67 -0.89
C TYR A 2 -10.18 -12.85 0.36
N LEU A 3 -9.06 -12.13 0.35
CA LEU A 3 -8.75 -11.10 1.34
C LEU A 3 -8.74 -9.74 0.62
N LEU A 4 -9.69 -8.88 0.97
CA LEU A 4 -9.69 -7.48 0.53
C LEU A 4 -8.89 -6.65 1.53
N ILE A 5 -8.01 -5.81 1.02
CA ILE A 5 -7.24 -4.90 1.86
C ILE A 5 -7.54 -3.46 1.43
N THR A 6 -8.01 -2.67 2.37
CA THR A 6 -8.27 -1.24 2.21
C THR A 6 -7.38 -0.44 3.15
N GLU A 7 -7.35 0.89 3.03
CA GLU A 7 -6.46 1.74 3.82
C GLU A 7 -6.99 2.11 5.21
N SER A 8 -8.29 1.91 5.46
CA SER A 8 -8.94 2.39 6.69
C SER A 8 -9.75 1.29 7.36
N PRO A 9 -9.67 1.14 8.70
CA PRO A 9 -10.50 0.16 9.42
C PRO A 9 -12.00 0.42 9.28
N ALA A 10 -12.43 1.68 9.24
CA ALA A 10 -13.84 2.04 9.05
C ALA A 10 -14.35 1.58 7.69
N LYS A 11 -13.58 1.81 6.63
CA LYS A 11 -13.92 1.34 5.28
C LYS A 11 -13.95 -0.18 5.21
N ALA A 12 -12.97 -0.85 5.85
CA ALA A 12 -12.90 -2.31 5.86
C ALA A 12 -14.16 -2.91 6.47
N LYS A 13 -14.60 -2.40 7.60
CA LYS A 13 -15.82 -2.86 8.28
C LYS A 13 -17.05 -2.67 7.41
N LYS A 14 -17.17 -1.51 6.78
CA LYS A 14 -18.31 -1.19 5.92
C LYS A 14 -18.36 -2.09 4.68
N ILE A 15 -17.21 -2.30 4.04
CA ILE A 15 -17.11 -3.15 2.85
C ILE A 15 -17.41 -4.61 3.20
N GLU A 16 -16.90 -5.10 4.32
CA GLU A 16 -17.17 -6.47 4.78
C GLU A 16 -18.66 -6.72 4.96
N GLY A 17 -19.40 -5.71 5.44
CA GLY A 17 -20.84 -5.78 5.58
C GLY A 17 -21.60 -5.92 4.25
N PHE A 18 -20.99 -5.57 3.14
CA PHE A 18 -21.59 -5.69 1.80
C PHE A 18 -21.28 -7.03 1.11
N LEU A 19 -20.34 -7.80 1.64
CA LEU A 19 -19.83 -9.00 0.99
C LEU A 19 -20.24 -10.26 1.75
N ASN A 20 -20.15 -11.40 1.08
CA ASN A 20 -20.47 -12.69 1.69
C ASN A 20 -19.25 -13.26 2.42
N GLU A 21 -19.41 -14.44 2.98
CA GLU A 21 -18.38 -15.14 3.78
C GLU A 21 -17.13 -15.56 3.01
N ASN A 22 -17.16 -15.51 1.67
CA ASN A 22 -15.99 -15.80 0.84
C ASN A 22 -14.96 -14.68 0.89
N TYR A 23 -15.33 -13.51 1.40
CA TYR A 23 -14.48 -12.34 1.48
C TYR A 23 -14.18 -11.98 2.92
N LYS A 24 -12.91 -11.87 3.24
CA LYS A 24 -12.42 -11.28 4.47
C LYS A 24 -11.88 -9.91 4.15
N VAL A 25 -12.24 -8.89 4.90
CA VAL A 25 -11.79 -7.52 4.64
C VAL A 25 -10.95 -7.05 5.82
N ARG A 26 -9.77 -6.49 5.53
CA ARG A 26 -8.85 -5.99 6.55
C ARG A 26 -8.28 -4.66 6.09
N SER A 27 -7.70 -3.93 7.01
CA SER A 27 -7.11 -2.61 6.76
C SER A 27 -5.60 -2.65 6.92
N SER A 28 -4.91 -1.89 6.06
CA SER A 28 -3.50 -1.60 6.23
C SER A 28 -3.26 -0.47 7.24
N CYS A 29 -4.31 0.22 7.67
CA CYS A 29 -4.23 1.40 8.52
C CYS A 29 -3.29 2.46 7.93
N GLY A 30 -3.51 2.79 6.64
CA GLY A 30 -2.68 3.70 5.87
C GLY A 30 -1.42 3.01 5.33
N HIS A 31 -0.32 3.73 5.28
CA HIS A 31 0.95 3.19 4.82
C HIS A 31 1.58 2.28 5.88
N ILE A 32 2.06 1.11 5.46
CA ILE A 32 2.78 0.17 6.34
C ILE A 32 4.28 0.21 6.10
N ARG A 33 4.72 0.93 5.09
CA ARG A 33 6.13 1.05 4.68
C ARG A 33 6.39 2.49 4.26
N ASP A 34 7.57 3.02 4.56
CA ASP A 34 7.99 4.36 4.17
C ASP A 34 9.50 4.40 3.97
N LEU A 35 9.98 5.52 3.47
CA LEU A 35 11.41 5.78 3.32
C LEU A 35 12.10 5.68 4.69
N GLU A 36 13.24 5.01 4.69
CA GLU A 36 14.03 4.83 5.90
C GLU A 36 14.46 6.17 6.48
N LYS A 37 14.38 6.31 7.81
CA LYS A 37 14.89 7.45 8.55
C LYS A 37 16.00 6.95 9.45
N LYS A 38 17.24 7.25 9.13
CA LYS A 38 18.39 6.90 9.97
C LYS A 38 18.95 8.14 10.64
N LYS A 39 19.29 8.00 11.90
CA LYS A 39 19.93 9.06 12.67
C LYS A 39 21.44 9.15 12.39
N THR A 40 22.03 8.10 11.84
CA THR A 40 23.44 8.02 11.55
C THR A 40 23.69 8.04 10.05
N LYS A 41 24.78 8.70 9.67
CA LYS A 41 25.21 8.71 8.27
C LYS A 41 25.61 7.31 7.86
N GLN A 42 25.07 6.85 6.76
CA GLN A 42 25.49 5.63 6.09
C GLN A 42 26.01 5.95 4.71
N TYR A 43 26.84 5.05 4.22
CA TYR A 43 27.33 5.14 2.85
C TYR A 43 26.15 5.12 1.88
N GLY A 44 26.12 6.08 0.96
CA GLY A 44 25.03 6.21 0.00
C GLY A 44 23.81 7.01 0.51
N ASP A 45 23.71 7.22 1.82
CA ASP A 45 22.66 8.05 2.41
C ASP A 45 23.24 8.86 3.59
N PRO A 46 24.11 9.85 3.29
CA PRO A 46 24.89 10.53 4.34
C PRO A 46 24.07 11.32 5.33
N LYS A 47 22.81 11.58 5.03
CA LYS A 47 21.92 12.34 5.91
C LYS A 47 20.77 11.50 6.47
N GLY A 48 20.72 10.20 6.17
CA GLY A 48 19.68 9.32 6.65
C GLY A 48 18.31 9.61 6.05
N PHE A 49 18.26 10.05 4.80
CA PHE A 49 17.01 10.40 4.11
C PHE A 49 16.19 9.19 3.65
N GLY A 50 16.79 8.00 3.64
CA GLY A 50 16.19 6.84 3.01
C GLY A 50 16.26 6.88 1.48
N ILE A 51 17.16 7.72 0.95
CA ILE A 51 17.34 7.93 -0.49
C ILE A 51 18.84 7.91 -0.79
N ASP A 52 19.26 7.08 -1.75
CA ASP A 52 20.65 7.03 -2.19
C ASP A 52 20.86 8.11 -3.25
N VAL A 53 21.35 9.29 -2.81
CA VAL A 53 21.56 10.45 -3.66
C VAL A 53 22.67 10.25 -4.69
N GLU A 54 23.62 9.35 -4.42
CA GLU A 54 24.74 9.07 -5.32
C GLU A 54 24.41 8.01 -6.36
N ASN A 55 23.30 7.29 -6.18
CA ASN A 55 22.89 6.17 -7.04
C ASN A 55 21.47 6.38 -7.56
N ASP A 56 21.28 7.44 -8.36
CA ASP A 56 20.02 7.80 -9.03
C ASP A 56 18.83 8.02 -8.08
N PHE A 57 19.10 8.53 -6.87
CA PHE A 57 18.07 8.80 -5.86
C PHE A 57 17.22 7.58 -5.52
N LYS A 58 17.82 6.39 -5.51
CA LYS A 58 17.12 5.15 -5.20
C LYS A 58 16.47 5.21 -3.83
N PRO A 59 15.15 5.01 -3.73
CA PRO A 59 14.49 4.99 -2.43
C PRO A 59 14.80 3.70 -1.67
N LYS A 60 14.97 3.83 -0.37
CA LYS A 60 15.09 2.70 0.53
C LYS A 60 13.89 2.68 1.44
N TYR A 61 13.00 1.72 1.21
CA TYR A 61 11.78 1.56 1.99
C TYR A 61 11.98 0.54 3.09
N VAL A 62 11.37 0.82 4.24
CA VAL A 62 11.37 -0.08 5.39
C VAL A 62 9.96 -0.19 5.95
N ASN A 63 9.67 -1.32 6.56
CA ASN A 63 8.42 -1.51 7.27
C ASN A 63 8.38 -0.57 8.49
N LEU A 64 7.26 0.11 8.69
CA LEU A 64 7.10 0.99 9.84
C LEU A 64 6.96 0.16 11.12
N SER A 65 7.71 0.54 12.17
CA SER A 65 7.75 -0.20 13.43
C SER A 65 6.41 -0.18 14.16
N ASP A 66 5.65 0.92 14.05
CA ASP A 66 4.32 1.05 14.64
C ASP A 66 3.24 0.27 13.85
N LYS A 67 3.58 -0.29 12.69
CA LYS A 67 2.70 -1.11 11.87
C LYS A 67 3.01 -2.60 11.94
N ARG A 68 3.88 -3.02 12.85
CA ARG A 68 4.30 -4.42 12.98
C ARG A 68 3.11 -5.36 13.19
N ASP A 69 2.19 -5.00 14.07
CA ASP A 69 1.01 -5.83 14.35
C ASP A 69 0.06 -5.87 13.17
N VAL A 70 -0.13 -4.74 12.48
CA VAL A 70 -0.95 -4.66 11.26
C VAL A 70 -0.37 -5.59 10.19
N ILE A 71 0.95 -5.54 9.96
CA ILE A 71 1.62 -6.39 8.97
C ILE A 71 1.46 -7.86 9.33
N LYS A 72 1.65 -8.21 10.59
CA LYS A 72 1.47 -9.59 11.08
C LYS A 72 0.05 -10.08 10.81
N ASN A 73 -0.95 -9.29 11.16
CA ASN A 73 -2.35 -9.64 10.96
C ASN A 73 -2.69 -9.81 9.47
N LEU A 74 -2.15 -8.95 8.61
CA LEU A 74 -2.35 -9.07 7.17
C LEU A 74 -1.70 -10.34 6.61
N LYS A 75 -0.50 -10.67 7.05
CA LYS A 75 0.19 -11.90 6.63
C LYS A 75 -0.60 -13.15 7.05
N GLU A 76 -1.09 -13.18 8.27
CA GLU A 76 -1.92 -14.28 8.76
C GLU A 76 -3.22 -14.41 7.97
N ALA A 77 -3.88 -13.27 7.71
CA ALA A 77 -5.13 -13.26 6.96
C ALA A 77 -4.95 -13.63 5.49
N SER A 78 -3.75 -13.45 4.92
CA SER A 78 -3.47 -13.76 3.51
C SER A 78 -3.20 -15.24 3.25
N VAL A 79 -3.04 -16.06 4.29
CA VAL A 79 -2.76 -17.49 4.13
C VAL A 79 -3.97 -18.16 3.45
N ASP A 80 -3.71 -18.88 2.35
CA ASP A 80 -4.71 -19.59 1.56
C ASP A 80 -5.84 -18.72 1.00
N ARG A 81 -5.58 -17.43 0.82
CA ARG A 81 -6.53 -16.48 0.22
C ARG A 81 -5.90 -15.70 -0.92
N GLU A 82 -6.68 -15.41 -1.94
CA GLU A 82 -6.28 -14.46 -2.97
C GLU A 82 -6.46 -13.04 -2.45
N ILE A 83 -5.46 -12.20 -2.67
CA ILE A 83 -5.45 -10.83 -2.16
C ILE A 83 -6.00 -9.89 -3.22
N ILE A 84 -6.91 -9.01 -2.80
CA ILE A 84 -7.47 -7.94 -3.63
C ILE A 84 -7.22 -6.62 -2.90
N PHE A 85 -6.63 -5.66 -3.61
CA PHE A 85 -6.32 -4.33 -3.07
C PHE A 85 -7.43 -3.34 -3.41
N ALA A 86 -8.07 -2.82 -2.39
CA ALA A 86 -9.26 -1.97 -2.48
C ALA A 86 -9.05 -0.59 -1.86
N ALA A 87 -7.87 -0.02 -2.06
CA ALA A 87 -7.54 1.33 -1.59
C ALA A 87 -8.19 2.40 -2.49
N ASP A 88 -8.13 3.65 -2.07
CA ASP A 88 -8.71 4.77 -2.81
C ASP A 88 -8.18 4.87 -4.25
N ASP A 89 -8.99 5.43 -5.14
CA ASP A 89 -8.65 5.64 -6.55
C ASP A 89 -7.86 6.95 -6.71
N ASP A 90 -6.65 6.96 -6.14
CA ASP A 90 -5.70 8.06 -6.25
C ASP A 90 -4.26 7.52 -6.13
N ARG A 91 -3.26 8.40 -6.29
CA ARG A 91 -1.85 8.01 -6.23
C ARG A 91 -1.47 7.44 -4.87
N GLU A 92 -2.01 8.00 -3.78
CA GLU A 92 -1.75 7.49 -2.43
C GLU A 92 -2.33 6.08 -2.27
N GLY A 93 -3.55 5.84 -2.75
CA GLY A 93 -4.17 4.52 -2.74
C GLY A 93 -3.39 3.49 -3.55
N GLU A 94 -2.90 3.87 -4.74
CA GLU A 94 -2.04 3.00 -5.55
C GLU A 94 -0.74 2.67 -4.82
N ALA A 95 -0.11 3.65 -4.19
CA ALA A 95 1.12 3.45 -3.44
C ALA A 95 0.90 2.53 -2.23
N ILE A 96 -0.18 2.73 -1.50
CA ILE A 96 -0.54 1.85 -0.36
C ILE A 96 -0.73 0.42 -0.84
N ALA A 97 -1.43 0.22 -1.95
CA ALA A 97 -1.64 -1.10 -2.54
C ALA A 97 -0.30 -1.75 -2.92
N TRP A 98 0.58 -1.01 -3.57
CA TRP A 98 1.90 -1.51 -3.97
C TRP A 98 2.79 -1.85 -2.78
N HIS A 99 2.85 -0.98 -1.77
CA HIS A 99 3.63 -1.25 -0.56
C HIS A 99 3.10 -2.50 0.17
N THR A 100 1.79 -2.62 0.28
CA THR A 100 1.16 -3.78 0.91
C THR A 100 1.42 -5.05 0.11
N ALA A 101 1.30 -4.98 -1.22
CA ALA A 101 1.62 -6.10 -2.10
C ALA A 101 3.07 -6.56 -1.95
N THR A 102 4.00 -5.61 -1.85
CA THR A 102 5.42 -5.92 -1.67
C THR A 102 5.68 -6.63 -0.35
N VAL A 103 5.08 -6.16 0.73
CA VAL A 103 5.24 -6.76 2.07
C VAL A 103 4.63 -8.16 2.13
N LEU A 104 3.47 -8.35 1.50
CA LEU A 104 2.78 -9.64 1.47
C LEU A 104 3.28 -10.57 0.36
N LYS A 105 4.22 -10.09 -0.46
CA LYS A 105 4.77 -10.83 -1.62
C LYS A 105 3.69 -11.23 -2.62
N ALA A 106 2.68 -10.37 -2.78
CA ALA A 106 1.64 -10.56 -3.79
C ALA A 106 2.17 -10.20 -5.17
N ASN A 107 1.69 -10.90 -6.19
CA ASN A 107 2.12 -10.65 -7.56
C ASN A 107 1.40 -9.42 -8.12
N ILE A 108 2.15 -8.34 -8.39
CA ILE A 108 1.62 -7.09 -8.93
C ILE A 108 1.22 -7.18 -10.40
N GLU A 109 1.60 -8.24 -11.09
CA GLU A 109 1.20 -8.48 -12.48
C GLU A 109 -0.21 -9.07 -12.59
N HIS A 110 -0.76 -9.57 -11.48
CA HIS A 110 -2.12 -10.07 -11.44
C HIS A 110 -3.13 -8.92 -11.40
N GLN A 111 -4.33 -9.17 -11.89
CA GLN A 111 -5.44 -8.24 -11.81
C GLN A 111 -6.08 -8.34 -10.43
N ASN A 112 -5.43 -7.75 -9.45
CA ASN A 112 -5.81 -7.82 -8.04
C ASN A 112 -6.08 -6.44 -7.41
N ARG A 113 -6.25 -5.41 -8.24
CA ARG A 113 -6.60 -4.05 -7.81
C ARG A 113 -8.02 -3.71 -8.25
N ILE A 114 -8.86 -3.30 -7.32
CA ILE A 114 -10.17 -2.76 -7.61
C ILE A 114 -10.24 -1.30 -7.18
N VAL A 115 -11.01 -0.51 -7.91
CA VAL A 115 -11.25 0.90 -7.61
C VAL A 115 -12.74 1.17 -7.59
N PHE A 116 -13.17 2.04 -6.69
CA PHE A 116 -14.55 2.47 -6.59
C PHE A 116 -14.58 3.90 -6.09
N ARG A 117 -15.59 4.66 -6.52
CA ARG A 117 -15.70 6.09 -6.15
C ARG A 117 -16.59 6.32 -4.94
N GLU A 118 -17.40 5.34 -4.59
CA GLU A 118 -18.26 5.42 -3.42
C GLU A 118 -18.29 4.07 -2.71
N ILE A 119 -18.56 4.09 -1.42
CA ILE A 119 -18.68 2.86 -0.63
C ILE A 119 -20.14 2.50 -0.51
N SER A 120 -20.64 1.80 -1.53
CA SER A 120 -21.98 1.22 -1.56
C SER A 120 -21.87 -0.23 -2.00
N GLN A 121 -22.87 -1.04 -1.66
CA GLN A 121 -22.87 -2.44 -2.05
C GLN A 121 -22.78 -2.59 -3.58
N LYS A 122 -23.53 -1.79 -4.32
CA LYS A 122 -23.53 -1.81 -5.78
C LYS A 122 -22.16 -1.49 -6.35
N ALA A 123 -21.53 -0.40 -5.88
CA ALA A 123 -20.22 0.04 -6.37
C ALA A 123 -19.14 -0.99 -6.08
N ILE A 124 -19.14 -1.59 -4.90
CA ILE A 124 -18.17 -2.62 -4.51
C ILE A 124 -18.34 -3.87 -5.36
N LEU A 125 -19.58 -4.36 -5.53
CA LEU A 125 -19.83 -5.55 -6.33
C LEU A 125 -19.47 -5.34 -7.80
N GLU A 126 -19.74 -4.15 -8.35
CA GLU A 126 -19.33 -3.82 -9.71
C GLU A 126 -17.81 -3.75 -9.87
N SER A 127 -17.12 -3.18 -8.89
CA SER A 127 -15.65 -3.09 -8.93
C SER A 127 -14.99 -4.47 -8.90
N LEU A 128 -15.57 -5.41 -8.17
CA LEU A 128 -15.07 -6.79 -8.12
C LEU A 128 -15.17 -7.52 -9.46
N LYS A 129 -16.05 -7.08 -10.34
CA LYS A 129 -16.20 -7.63 -11.71
C LYS A 129 -15.18 -7.06 -12.69
N LYS A 130 -14.49 -5.97 -12.32
CA LYS A 130 -13.56 -5.25 -13.19
C LYS A 130 -12.21 -5.01 -12.50
N PRO A 131 -11.53 -6.07 -12.04
CA PRO A 131 -10.23 -5.90 -11.43
C PRO A 131 -9.20 -5.50 -12.48
N ARG A 132 -8.17 -4.79 -12.05
CA ARG A 132 -7.03 -4.41 -12.88
C ARG A 132 -5.72 -4.66 -12.14
N GLN A 133 -4.62 -4.43 -12.83
CA GLN A 133 -3.31 -4.44 -12.20
C GLN A 133 -3.10 -3.14 -11.41
N ILE A 134 -2.19 -3.17 -10.43
CA ILE A 134 -1.72 -1.95 -9.77
C ILE A 134 -1.06 -1.07 -10.84
N ASP A 135 -1.46 0.20 -10.89
CA ASP A 135 -0.94 1.17 -11.85
C ASP A 135 0.43 1.67 -11.37
N MET A 136 1.49 1.11 -11.93
CA MET A 136 2.86 1.47 -11.55
C MET A 136 3.23 2.90 -11.96
N ASN A 137 2.55 3.49 -12.93
CA ASN A 137 2.77 4.90 -13.26
C ASN A 137 2.32 5.80 -12.11
N GLU A 138 1.18 5.51 -11.50
CA GLU A 138 0.68 6.22 -10.32
C GLU A 138 1.59 5.97 -9.10
N VAL A 139 2.04 4.74 -8.92
CA VAL A 139 2.98 4.39 -7.84
C VAL A 139 4.29 5.16 -8.00
N ASN A 140 4.85 5.18 -9.20
CA ASN A 140 6.10 5.89 -9.48
C ASN A 140 5.95 7.40 -9.30
N SER A 141 4.80 7.97 -9.67
CA SER A 141 4.51 9.39 -9.43
C SER A 141 4.49 9.70 -7.94
N GLN A 142 3.87 8.86 -7.14
CA GLN A 142 3.81 9.03 -5.69
C GLN A 142 5.21 8.90 -5.07
N GLN A 143 6.00 7.94 -5.52
CA GLN A 143 7.38 7.75 -5.06
C GLN A 143 8.24 8.98 -5.36
N ALA A 144 8.17 9.49 -6.59
CA ALA A 144 8.93 10.67 -7.01
C ALA A 144 8.56 11.87 -6.13
N ARG A 145 7.29 12.10 -5.89
CA ARG A 145 6.82 13.19 -5.03
C ARG A 145 7.29 13.00 -3.59
N ARG A 146 7.22 11.78 -3.07
CA ARG A 146 7.68 11.46 -1.70
C ARG A 146 9.18 11.72 -1.53
N ILE A 147 9.98 11.38 -2.55
CA ILE A 147 11.42 11.63 -2.56
C ILE A 147 11.70 13.13 -2.55
N ILE A 148 11.02 13.89 -3.41
CA ILE A 148 11.17 15.35 -3.50
C ILE A 148 10.80 16.01 -2.18
N ASP A 149 9.66 15.66 -1.61
CA ASP A 149 9.19 16.21 -0.33
C ASP A 149 10.21 15.91 0.80
N ARG A 150 10.78 14.71 0.82
CA ARG A 150 11.80 14.33 1.79
C ARG A 150 13.07 15.17 1.64
N LEU A 151 13.56 15.33 0.42
CA LEU A 151 14.77 16.11 0.14
C LEU A 151 14.58 17.59 0.48
N ILE A 152 13.46 18.18 0.10
CA ILE A 152 13.15 19.59 0.40
C ILE A 152 12.98 19.77 1.91
N GLY A 153 12.25 18.89 2.56
CA GLY A 153 12.01 18.96 4.01
C GLY A 153 13.29 18.91 4.84
N PHE A 154 14.29 18.16 4.39
CA PHE A 154 15.58 18.07 5.09
C PHE A 154 16.52 19.23 4.79
N LYS A 155 16.28 20.00 3.72
CA LYS A 155 17.09 21.18 3.38
C LYS A 155 16.54 22.46 4.00
N LEU A 156 15.29 22.47 4.35
CA LEU A 156 14.67 23.60 5.04
C LEU A 156 14.86 23.47 6.55
#